data_4fbd4124f28d95ce092922c8a691787a
#
_entry.id   4fbd4124f28d95ce092922c8a691787a
#
_cell.length_a   1.000
_cell.length_b   1.000
_cell.length_c   1.000
_cell.angle_alpha   90.00
_cell.angle_beta   90.00
_cell.angle_gamma   90.00
#
_symmetry.space_group_name_H-M   'P 1'
#
loop_
_entity.id
_entity.type
_entity.pdbx_description
1 polymer ?
#
loop_
_entity_poly.entity_id
_entity_poly.type
_entity_poly.pdbx_seq_one_letter_code
_entity_poly.pdbx_strand_id
1 'polypeptide(L)'
;MPSNPDLNPKKGPQRPESPQRPGSPQHPDGPQYPSGPHHPDGQHYPGFKTACIIVDKVYFQCQQRECFENVRVRVPDGCIPKSKFLDVIFNPGEIIRGTLVITDIPNRPNFRRVRFKVKVTFTVRVKNMTTGTIESITKELPPIQKDIVLYIPEARDEFTFKVIVETLSESLTEPVYDDKSLIFTIGVFMITKVVGKVQLLVPEYGFCPTPAECEDFQQNGICDEFEMAEFPDFFPAQLKCKPPCKPPKYGKK
;
A
#
# COMPACT_ATOMS: atom_id res chain seq x y z
N MET A 1 56.07 75.57 19.09
CA MET A 1 54.79 74.87 18.99
C MET A 1 54.43 74.74 17.53
N PRO A 2 54.56 73.56 16.92
CA PRO A 2 54.08 73.38 15.55
C PRO A 2 52.81 72.56 15.55
N SER A 3 51.93 72.97 14.67
CA SER A 3 50.56 72.46 14.37
C SER A 3 50.60 71.06 13.73
N ASN A 4 49.63 70.26 14.12
CA ASN A 4 49.46 68.91 13.62
C ASN A 4 48.57 68.90 12.36
N PRO A 5 48.92 68.22 11.29
CA PRO A 5 48.07 68.13 10.10
C PRO A 5 47.10 66.98 10.12
N ASP A 6 45.99 67.16 9.46
CA ASP A 6 44.84 66.39 9.08
C ASP A 6 44.96 64.86 9.05
N LEU A 7 44.06 64.19 9.77
CA LEU A 7 43.78 62.78 9.66
C LEU A 7 42.53 62.54 8.78
N ASN A 8 42.76 62.12 7.60
CA ASN A 8 41.74 61.68 6.63
C ASN A 8 41.25 60.26 7.02
N PRO A 9 39.95 60.01 7.14
CA PRO A 9 39.46 58.65 7.50
C PRO A 9 39.60 57.68 6.32
N LYS A 10 40.36 56.62 6.56
CA LYS A 10 40.51 55.48 5.62
C LYS A 10 39.19 54.77 5.44
N LYS A 11 38.73 54.63 4.17
CA LYS A 11 37.67 53.72 3.77
C LYS A 11 38.01 52.30 4.20
N GLY A 12 37.13 51.68 4.98
CA GLY A 12 37.21 50.26 5.37
C GLY A 12 37.04 49.34 4.13
N PRO A 13 37.55 48.11 4.22
CA PRO A 13 37.47 47.15 3.11
C PRO A 13 36.02 46.77 2.81
N GLN A 14 35.64 46.83 1.54
CA GLN A 14 34.35 46.37 1.04
C GLN A 14 34.25 44.86 1.25
N ARG A 15 33.13 44.44 1.82
CA ARG A 15 32.76 43.04 2.02
C ARG A 15 32.56 42.42 0.63
N PRO A 16 33.13 41.23 0.33
CA PRO A 16 32.88 40.54 -0.93
C PRO A 16 31.40 40.15 -1.03
N GLU A 17 30.81 40.40 -2.21
CA GLU A 17 29.44 39.95 -2.53
C GLU A 17 29.33 38.44 -2.42
N SER A 18 28.28 37.98 -1.77
CA SER A 18 27.96 36.55 -1.64
C SER A 18 27.64 35.97 -3.01
N PRO A 19 28.18 34.79 -3.36
CA PRO A 19 27.87 34.17 -4.64
C PRO A 19 26.37 33.88 -4.73
N GLN A 20 25.77 34.23 -5.85
CA GLN A 20 24.38 33.93 -6.17
C GLN A 20 24.21 32.40 -6.16
N ARG A 21 23.24 31.91 -5.38
CA ARG A 21 22.83 30.52 -5.38
C ARG A 21 22.37 30.12 -6.79
N PRO A 22 22.87 29.01 -7.35
CA PRO A 22 22.28 28.43 -8.56
C PRO A 22 20.82 28.10 -8.31
N GLY A 23 19.96 28.42 -9.28
CA GLY A 23 18.52 28.17 -9.21
C GLY A 23 18.24 26.72 -8.87
N SER A 24 17.31 26.51 -7.97
CA SER A 24 16.83 25.18 -7.60
C SER A 24 16.36 24.44 -8.86
N PRO A 25 16.72 23.14 -9.03
CA PRO A 25 16.19 22.37 -10.12
C PRO A 25 14.66 22.34 -9.99
N GLN A 26 13.97 22.67 -11.09
CA GLN A 26 12.53 22.50 -11.20
C GLN A 26 12.22 21.01 -11.02
N HIS A 27 11.46 20.66 -9.99
CA HIS A 27 10.90 19.33 -9.83
C HIS A 27 10.03 19.04 -11.06
N PRO A 28 10.16 17.87 -11.71
CA PRO A 28 9.17 17.43 -12.66
C PRO A 28 7.83 17.33 -11.93
N ASP A 29 6.78 17.82 -12.58
CA ASP A 29 5.41 17.83 -12.08
C ASP A 29 5.04 16.48 -11.52
N GLY A 30 4.93 16.38 -10.20
CA GLY A 30 4.33 15.24 -9.54
C GLY A 30 2.87 15.09 -9.98
N PRO A 31 2.25 13.90 -9.79
CA PRO A 31 0.88 13.68 -10.22
C PRO A 31 0.01 14.83 -9.69
N GLN A 32 -0.61 15.56 -10.61
CA GLN A 32 -1.54 16.62 -10.28
C GLN A 32 -2.75 15.96 -9.63
N TYR A 33 -2.80 16.02 -8.31
CA TYR A 33 -4.07 15.80 -7.61
C TYR A 33 -5.05 16.85 -8.13
N PRO A 34 -6.28 16.45 -8.50
CA PRO A 34 -7.29 17.42 -8.85
C PRO A 34 -7.38 18.43 -7.71
N SER A 35 -7.11 19.68 -8.01
CA SER A 35 -7.21 20.79 -7.07
C SER A 35 -8.61 20.72 -6.47
N GLY A 36 -8.70 20.35 -5.20
CA GLY A 36 -9.95 20.43 -4.45
C GLY A 36 -10.50 21.84 -4.56
N PRO A 37 -11.81 22.03 -4.47
CA PRO A 37 -12.43 23.34 -4.65
C PRO A 37 -11.73 24.33 -3.70
N HIS A 38 -11.10 25.35 -4.28
CA HIS A 38 -10.54 26.47 -3.54
C HIS A 38 -11.64 27.10 -2.69
N HIS A 39 -11.44 27.12 -1.39
CA HIS A 39 -12.25 27.89 -0.47
C HIS A 39 -11.82 29.38 -0.53
N PRO A 40 -12.60 30.25 -1.12
CA PRO A 40 -12.64 31.64 -0.70
C PRO A 40 -13.67 31.74 0.39
N ASP A 41 -13.24 32.14 1.58
CA ASP A 41 -14.07 32.64 2.66
C ASP A 41 -15.15 31.70 3.23
N GLY A 42 -14.81 30.98 4.29
CA GLY A 42 -15.67 30.62 5.42
C GLY A 42 -17.14 30.20 5.19
N GLN A 43 -17.55 29.86 3.98
CA GLN A 43 -18.92 29.50 3.70
C GLN A 43 -19.20 28.04 4.06
N HIS A 44 -20.00 27.83 5.09
CA HIS A 44 -20.68 26.58 5.38
C HIS A 44 -21.46 26.12 4.13
N TYR A 45 -21.00 25.04 3.49
CA TYR A 45 -21.84 24.34 2.52
C TYR A 45 -23.03 23.72 3.26
N PRO A 46 -24.28 24.10 2.92
CA PRO A 46 -25.45 23.47 3.51
C PRO A 46 -25.57 22.05 2.95
N GLY A 47 -25.27 21.05 3.75
CA GLY A 47 -25.50 19.64 3.41
C GLY A 47 -24.42 18.63 3.85
N PHE A 48 -23.22 19.06 4.23
CA PHE A 48 -22.21 18.13 4.71
C PHE A 48 -22.06 18.22 6.23
N LYS A 49 -22.41 17.14 6.92
CA LYS A 49 -22.08 16.99 8.34
C LYS A 49 -20.57 16.69 8.42
N THR A 50 -19.82 17.55 9.12
CA THR A 50 -18.43 17.29 9.45
C THR A 50 -18.37 16.56 10.79
N ALA A 51 -17.71 15.42 10.84
CA ALA A 51 -17.42 14.68 12.07
C ALA A 51 -15.92 14.62 12.30
N CYS A 52 -15.49 14.80 13.55
CA CYS A 52 -14.13 14.51 13.97
C CYS A 52 -14.04 13.01 14.27
N ILE A 53 -13.22 12.30 13.53
CA ILE A 53 -13.04 10.85 13.68
C ILE A 53 -11.58 10.53 14.00
N ILE A 54 -11.36 9.50 14.83
CA ILE A 54 -10.04 8.94 15.06
C ILE A 54 -9.88 7.77 14.11
N VAL A 55 -8.91 7.86 13.21
CA VAL A 55 -8.68 6.86 12.16
C VAL A 55 -7.21 6.55 12.00
N ASP A 56 -6.93 5.39 11.43
CA ASP A 56 -5.62 5.07 10.91
C ASP A 56 -5.47 5.73 9.54
N LYS A 57 -4.70 6.82 9.48
CA LYS A 57 -4.36 7.49 8.22
C LYS A 57 -3.25 6.74 7.52
N VAL A 58 -3.42 6.47 6.23
CA VAL A 58 -2.38 5.93 5.38
C VAL A 58 -1.43 7.07 4.99
N TYR A 59 -0.16 6.93 5.37
CA TYR A 59 0.92 7.88 5.04
C TYR A 59 1.66 7.48 3.78
N PHE A 60 1.76 6.19 3.53
CA PHE A 60 2.35 5.62 2.32
C PHE A 60 1.75 4.24 2.06
N GLN A 61 1.66 3.86 0.81
CA GLN A 61 1.29 2.51 0.40
C GLN A 61 1.90 2.17 -0.95
N CYS A 62 2.15 0.89 -1.14
CA CYS A 62 2.63 0.35 -2.41
C CYS A 62 2.11 -1.07 -2.61
N GLN A 63 2.11 -1.53 -3.86
CA GLN A 63 1.61 -2.85 -4.24
C GLN A 63 2.73 -3.74 -4.76
N GLN A 64 2.58 -5.05 -4.57
CA GLN A 64 3.49 -6.07 -5.05
C GLN A 64 2.71 -7.33 -5.44
N ARG A 65 3.32 -8.17 -6.25
CA ARG A 65 2.77 -9.46 -6.67
C ARG A 65 3.78 -10.56 -6.39
N GLU A 66 3.28 -11.74 -6.02
CA GLU A 66 4.10 -12.94 -5.87
C GLU A 66 3.40 -14.10 -6.57
N CYS A 67 4.17 -14.92 -7.24
CA CYS A 67 3.69 -16.09 -7.93
C CYS A 67 4.38 -17.34 -7.40
N PHE A 68 3.58 -18.34 -7.06
CA PHE A 68 4.06 -19.65 -6.60
C PHE A 68 3.64 -20.71 -7.59
N GLU A 69 4.57 -21.12 -8.43
CA GLU A 69 4.34 -22.18 -9.39
C GLU A 69 4.42 -23.56 -8.76
N ASN A 70 3.66 -24.51 -9.31
CA ASN A 70 3.72 -25.92 -8.93
C ASN A 70 3.51 -26.18 -7.43
N VAL A 71 2.61 -25.43 -6.80
CA VAL A 71 2.24 -25.67 -5.40
C VAL A 71 1.61 -27.04 -5.27
N ARG A 72 2.23 -27.92 -4.45
CA ARG A 72 1.79 -29.29 -4.26
C ARG A 72 1.01 -29.44 -2.97
N VAL A 73 -0.21 -29.96 -3.09
CA VAL A 73 -1.08 -30.31 -1.95
C VAL A 73 -1.34 -31.80 -1.97
N ARG A 74 -0.76 -32.54 -1.02
CA ARG A 74 -0.99 -33.97 -0.89
C ARG A 74 -2.40 -34.24 -0.44
N VAL A 75 -3.11 -35.07 -1.19
CA VAL A 75 -4.46 -35.54 -0.88
C VAL A 75 -4.37 -36.79 -0.01
N PRO A 76 -5.18 -36.95 1.05
CA PRO A 76 -5.19 -38.16 1.88
C PRO A 76 -5.38 -39.44 1.10
N ASP A 77 -4.69 -40.52 1.47
CA ASP A 77 -4.63 -41.79 0.72
C ASP A 77 -6.02 -42.46 0.53
N GLY A 78 -6.96 -42.23 1.45
CA GLY A 78 -8.34 -42.72 1.32
C GLY A 78 -9.20 -42.01 0.26
N CYS A 79 -8.70 -40.93 -0.32
CA CYS A 79 -9.43 -40.10 -1.31
C CYS A 79 -9.05 -40.40 -2.76
N ILE A 80 -7.94 -41.13 -3.00
CA ILE A 80 -7.43 -41.42 -4.35
C ILE A 80 -7.78 -42.83 -4.80
N PRO A 81 -8.17 -43.08 -6.07
CA PRO A 81 -8.17 -42.19 -7.23
C PRO A 81 -9.50 -41.47 -7.49
N LYS A 82 -10.44 -41.48 -6.54
CA LYS A 82 -11.80 -40.98 -6.74
C LYS A 82 -12.09 -39.70 -5.97
N SER A 83 -11.17 -38.74 -5.97
CA SER A 83 -11.43 -37.41 -5.41
C SER A 83 -11.69 -36.38 -6.52
N LYS A 84 -12.62 -35.46 -6.22
CA LYS A 84 -12.92 -34.30 -7.04
C LYS A 84 -12.49 -33.04 -6.29
N PHE A 85 -11.67 -32.20 -6.92
CA PHE A 85 -11.40 -30.86 -6.43
C PHE A 85 -12.70 -30.05 -6.39
N LEU A 86 -12.91 -29.30 -5.30
CA LEU A 86 -14.05 -28.40 -5.13
C LEU A 86 -13.60 -26.95 -5.29
N ASP A 87 -12.75 -26.50 -4.39
CA ASP A 87 -12.25 -25.13 -4.37
C ASP A 87 -10.97 -24.99 -3.52
N VAL A 88 -10.41 -23.78 -3.55
CA VAL A 88 -9.36 -23.32 -2.65
C VAL A 88 -9.80 -22.02 -1.98
N ILE A 89 -9.63 -21.95 -0.66
CA ILE A 89 -9.96 -20.80 0.17
C ILE A 89 -8.67 -20.24 0.73
N PHE A 90 -8.40 -18.96 0.45
CA PHE A 90 -7.21 -18.26 0.94
C PHE A 90 -7.56 -17.44 2.19
N ASN A 91 -6.66 -17.47 3.17
CA ASN A 91 -6.74 -16.58 4.32
C ASN A 91 -5.91 -15.31 4.05
N PRO A 92 -6.29 -14.17 4.64
CA PRO A 92 -5.47 -12.96 4.58
C PRO A 92 -4.04 -13.24 5.06
N GLY A 93 -3.07 -12.68 4.35
CA GLY A 93 -1.67 -12.76 4.75
C GLY A 93 -1.36 -11.87 5.95
N GLU A 94 -0.39 -12.30 6.75
CA GLU A 94 0.05 -11.56 7.94
C GLU A 94 1.56 -11.48 8.04
N ILE A 95 2.10 -10.37 8.56
CA ILE A 95 3.53 -10.24 8.83
C ILE A 95 3.90 -11.22 9.97
N ILE A 96 4.90 -12.05 9.72
CA ILE A 96 5.43 -12.99 10.72
C ILE A 96 6.07 -12.18 11.84
N ARG A 97 5.63 -12.42 13.08
CA ARG A 97 6.14 -11.71 14.27
C ARG A 97 7.66 -11.81 14.37
N GLY A 98 8.32 -10.69 14.71
CA GLY A 98 9.78 -10.64 14.88
C GLY A 98 10.57 -10.57 13.58
N THR A 99 9.93 -10.57 12.40
CA THR A 99 10.64 -10.44 11.12
C THR A 99 10.69 -9.01 10.58
N LEU A 100 9.87 -8.11 11.14
CA LEU A 100 9.83 -6.70 10.71
C LEU A 100 11.07 -5.96 11.24
N VAL A 101 11.90 -5.49 10.30
CA VAL A 101 13.09 -4.69 10.57
C VAL A 101 13.01 -3.41 9.75
N ILE A 102 13.13 -2.27 10.41
CA ILE A 102 13.11 -0.94 9.79
C ILE A 102 14.47 -0.30 9.99
N THR A 103 15.11 0.16 8.91
CA THR A 103 16.42 0.80 8.93
C THR A 103 16.43 2.09 8.13
N ASP A 104 17.21 3.06 8.57
CA ASP A 104 17.40 4.33 7.89
C ASP A 104 18.15 4.13 6.58
N ILE A 105 17.86 5.00 5.60
CA ILE A 105 18.59 5.06 4.34
C ILE A 105 19.43 6.33 4.36
N PRO A 106 20.77 6.26 4.23
CA PRO A 106 21.63 7.43 4.20
C PRO A 106 21.20 8.42 3.11
N ASN A 107 21.17 9.71 3.46
CA ASN A 107 20.81 10.82 2.55
C ASN A 107 19.36 10.78 1.99
N ARG A 108 18.47 9.96 2.57
CA ARG A 108 17.06 9.86 2.18
C ARG A 108 16.15 10.04 3.40
N PRO A 109 15.99 11.26 3.94
CA PRO A 109 15.18 11.51 5.13
C PRO A 109 13.72 11.07 4.88
N ASN A 110 13.09 10.57 5.93
CA ASN A 110 11.71 10.04 5.92
C ASN A 110 11.49 8.76 5.08
N PHE A 111 12.50 8.25 4.38
CA PHE A 111 12.43 6.96 3.72
C PHE A 111 13.22 5.93 4.52
N ARG A 112 12.62 4.75 4.70
CA ARG A 112 13.19 3.65 5.49
C ARG A 112 13.22 2.39 4.63
N ARG A 113 14.30 1.62 4.73
CA ARG A 113 14.35 0.25 4.23
C ARG A 113 13.62 -0.65 5.21
N VAL A 114 12.59 -1.34 4.74
CA VAL A 114 11.73 -2.18 5.57
C VAL A 114 11.83 -3.61 5.07
N ARG A 115 12.26 -4.52 5.95
CA ARG A 115 12.37 -5.96 5.67
C ARG A 115 11.41 -6.72 6.56
N PHE A 116 10.67 -7.65 5.99
CA PHE A 116 9.75 -8.51 6.72
C PHE A 116 9.44 -9.78 5.95
N LYS A 117 8.78 -10.73 6.60
CA LYS A 117 8.25 -11.94 5.98
C LYS A 117 6.74 -11.98 6.17
N VAL A 118 6.02 -12.39 5.13
CA VAL A 118 4.56 -12.57 5.16
C VAL A 118 4.25 -14.06 5.06
N LYS A 119 3.30 -14.49 5.87
CA LYS A 119 2.71 -15.83 5.85
C LYS A 119 1.34 -15.75 5.20
N VAL A 120 1.09 -16.62 4.23
CA VAL A 120 -0.22 -16.82 3.60
C VAL A 120 -0.61 -18.28 3.75
N THR A 121 -1.79 -18.54 4.28
CA THR A 121 -2.34 -19.90 4.41
C THR A 121 -3.54 -20.07 3.49
N PHE A 122 -3.75 -21.28 3.03
CA PHE A 122 -4.90 -21.64 2.20
C PHE A 122 -5.42 -23.02 2.54
N THR A 123 -6.68 -23.27 2.21
CA THR A 123 -7.35 -24.56 2.43
C THR A 123 -7.93 -25.06 1.13
N VAL A 124 -7.48 -26.22 0.70
CA VAL A 124 -8.01 -26.95 -0.47
C VAL A 124 -9.11 -27.88 0.01
N ARG A 125 -10.27 -27.85 -0.65
CA ARG A 125 -11.37 -28.79 -0.39
C ARG A 125 -11.49 -29.79 -1.53
N VAL A 126 -11.51 -31.06 -1.17
CA VAL A 126 -11.70 -32.17 -2.12
C VAL A 126 -12.86 -33.04 -1.66
N LYS A 127 -13.66 -33.52 -2.59
CA LYS A 127 -14.76 -34.46 -2.30
C LYS A 127 -14.30 -35.87 -2.64
N ASN A 128 -14.38 -36.77 -1.66
CA ASN A 128 -14.24 -38.22 -1.90
C ASN A 128 -15.48 -38.70 -2.62
N MET A 129 -15.34 -39.14 -3.85
CA MET A 129 -16.46 -39.59 -4.68
C MET A 129 -17.00 -40.98 -4.28
N THR A 130 -16.28 -41.71 -3.44
CA THR A 130 -16.72 -43.02 -2.94
C THR A 130 -17.58 -42.89 -1.69
N THR A 131 -17.17 -42.06 -0.73
CA THR A 131 -17.86 -41.86 0.55
C THR A 131 -18.77 -40.63 0.54
N GLY A 132 -18.59 -39.71 -0.42
CA GLY A 132 -19.29 -38.42 -0.47
C GLY A 132 -18.77 -37.39 0.54
N THR A 133 -17.76 -37.71 1.35
CA THR A 133 -17.19 -36.83 2.36
C THR A 133 -16.36 -35.71 1.72
N ILE A 134 -16.33 -34.54 2.37
CA ILE A 134 -15.47 -33.40 1.97
C ILE A 134 -14.29 -33.35 2.93
N GLU A 135 -13.09 -33.42 2.36
CA GLU A 135 -11.84 -33.30 3.09
C GLU A 135 -11.27 -31.90 2.86
N SER A 136 -10.82 -31.26 3.95
CA SER A 136 -10.22 -29.91 3.95
C SER A 136 -8.75 -30.01 4.32
N ILE A 137 -7.86 -29.57 3.43
CA ILE A 137 -6.42 -29.68 3.58
C ILE A 137 -5.85 -28.27 3.66
N THR A 138 -5.44 -27.87 4.87
CA THR A 138 -4.82 -26.54 5.08
C THR A 138 -3.31 -26.62 4.87
N LYS A 139 -2.77 -25.66 4.12
CA LYS A 139 -1.35 -25.50 3.80
C LYS A 139 -0.94 -24.05 3.97
N GLU A 140 0.37 -23.86 4.06
CA GLU A 140 1.02 -22.56 4.09
C GLU A 140 1.92 -22.43 2.86
N LEU A 141 1.88 -21.25 2.20
CA LEU A 141 2.85 -20.91 1.16
C LEU A 141 4.25 -20.71 1.77
N PRO A 142 5.32 -20.88 0.99
CA PRO A 142 6.63 -20.45 1.41
C PRO A 142 6.57 -19.00 1.90
N PRO A 143 7.27 -18.64 3.01
CA PRO A 143 7.24 -17.29 3.53
C PRO A 143 7.69 -16.27 2.49
N ILE A 144 6.85 -15.28 2.18
CA ILE A 144 7.13 -14.20 1.23
C ILE A 144 8.09 -13.23 1.92
N GLN A 145 9.32 -13.16 1.44
CA GLN A 145 10.32 -12.23 1.97
C GLN A 145 10.26 -10.91 1.22
N LYS A 146 10.17 -9.80 1.95
CA LYS A 146 10.14 -8.44 1.42
C LYS A 146 11.30 -7.60 1.93
N ASP A 147 11.84 -6.77 1.01
CA ASP A 147 12.91 -5.81 1.27
C ASP A 147 12.63 -4.56 0.42
N ILE A 148 11.87 -3.61 0.96
CA ILE A 148 11.28 -2.49 0.24
C ILE A 148 11.57 -1.17 0.91
N VAL A 149 11.40 -0.08 0.16
CA VAL A 149 11.55 1.28 0.66
C VAL A 149 10.17 1.88 0.90
N LEU A 150 9.91 2.29 2.15
CA LEU A 150 8.66 2.93 2.53
C LEU A 150 8.92 4.35 3.03
N TYR A 151 7.98 5.26 2.77
CA TYR A 151 7.95 6.56 3.39
C TYR A 151 7.39 6.46 4.81
N ILE A 152 8.24 6.68 5.81
CA ILE A 152 7.89 6.70 7.24
C ILE A 152 8.42 8.02 7.78
N PRO A 153 7.58 9.07 7.85
CA PRO A 153 8.03 10.39 8.26
C PRO A 153 8.47 10.41 9.73
N GLU A 154 9.37 11.31 10.06
CA GLU A 154 9.68 11.60 11.44
C GLU A 154 8.45 12.17 12.15
N ALA A 155 8.20 11.73 13.35
CA ALA A 155 7.12 12.17 14.17
C ALA A 155 7.58 12.32 15.63
N ARG A 156 6.75 12.97 16.46
CA ARG A 156 7.00 13.04 17.90
C ARG A 156 6.90 11.64 18.52
N ASP A 157 7.54 11.44 19.65
CA ASP A 157 7.66 10.13 20.32
C ASP A 157 6.32 9.46 20.63
N GLU A 158 5.27 10.27 20.85
CA GLU A 158 3.92 9.74 21.12
C GLU A 158 3.23 9.21 19.87
N PHE A 159 3.75 9.52 18.67
CA PHE A 159 3.14 9.12 17.39
C PHE A 159 3.86 7.90 16.83
N THR A 160 3.15 6.78 16.76
CA THR A 160 3.71 5.53 16.24
C THR A 160 3.15 5.17 14.87
N PHE A 161 4.05 4.83 13.95
CA PHE A 161 3.68 4.25 12.66
C PHE A 161 3.65 2.73 12.75
N LYS A 162 2.71 2.13 12.03
CA LYS A 162 2.61 0.69 11.85
C LYS A 162 2.77 0.35 10.38
N VAL A 163 3.51 -0.71 10.10
CA VAL A 163 3.53 -1.35 8.78
C VAL A 163 2.51 -2.47 8.80
N ILE A 164 1.54 -2.39 7.91
CA ILE A 164 0.50 -3.42 7.74
C ILE A 164 0.53 -3.95 6.31
N VAL A 165 0.10 -5.19 6.14
CA VAL A 165 0.00 -5.87 4.85
C VAL A 165 -1.42 -6.35 4.66
N GLU A 166 -1.96 -6.11 3.47
CA GLU A 166 -3.20 -6.68 2.98
C GLU A 166 -2.87 -7.57 1.79
N THR A 167 -3.48 -8.75 1.72
CA THR A 167 -3.26 -9.68 0.61
C THR A 167 -4.57 -10.15 0.01
N LEU A 168 -4.55 -10.37 -1.30
CA LEU A 168 -5.56 -11.12 -2.03
C LEU A 168 -4.84 -12.21 -2.81
N SER A 169 -5.28 -13.46 -2.65
CA SER A 169 -4.65 -14.60 -3.30
C SER A 169 -5.66 -15.32 -4.19
N GLU A 170 -5.19 -15.83 -5.32
CA GLU A 170 -6.01 -16.57 -6.25
C GLU A 170 -5.26 -17.76 -6.85
N SER A 171 -5.98 -18.76 -7.35
CA SER A 171 -5.43 -19.84 -8.16
C SER A 171 -5.35 -19.37 -9.60
N LEU A 172 -4.14 -19.31 -10.16
CA LEU A 172 -3.90 -18.88 -11.54
C LEU A 172 -4.13 -19.99 -12.57
N THR A 173 -4.06 -21.26 -12.10
CA THR A 173 -4.31 -22.43 -12.94
C THR A 173 -5.32 -23.34 -12.28
N GLU A 174 -6.06 -24.11 -13.08
CA GLU A 174 -6.88 -25.19 -12.53
C GLU A 174 -5.99 -26.26 -11.91
N PRO A 175 -6.35 -26.76 -10.70
CA PRO A 175 -5.59 -27.83 -10.08
C PRO A 175 -5.59 -29.12 -10.90
N VAL A 176 -4.41 -29.67 -11.13
CA VAL A 176 -4.21 -30.93 -11.83
C VAL A 176 -3.78 -32.01 -10.84
N TYR A 177 -4.35 -33.20 -10.96
CA TYR A 177 -3.92 -34.34 -10.16
C TYR A 177 -2.63 -34.92 -10.72
N ASP A 178 -1.61 -35.03 -9.87
CA ASP A 178 -0.35 -35.71 -10.16
C ASP A 178 -0.07 -36.71 -9.02
N ASP A 179 -0.19 -37.99 -9.32
CA ASP A 179 -0.16 -39.11 -8.35
C ASP A 179 -1.12 -38.83 -7.17
N LYS A 180 -0.58 -38.56 -5.98
CA LYS A 180 -1.31 -38.29 -4.73
C LYS A 180 -1.39 -36.82 -4.37
N SER A 181 -1.19 -35.94 -5.31
CA SER A 181 -1.14 -34.49 -5.07
C SER A 181 -1.96 -33.72 -6.08
N LEU A 182 -2.50 -32.59 -5.63
CA LEU A 182 -2.99 -31.53 -6.50
C LEU A 182 -1.84 -30.55 -6.75
N ILE A 183 -1.65 -30.16 -8.00
CA ILE A 183 -0.64 -29.18 -8.42
C ILE A 183 -1.37 -28.03 -9.07
N PHE A 184 -1.05 -26.81 -8.66
CA PHE A 184 -1.56 -25.58 -9.25
C PHE A 184 -0.65 -24.40 -8.94
N THR A 185 -0.85 -23.30 -9.63
CA THR A 185 -0.10 -22.04 -9.43
C THR A 185 -0.95 -21.06 -8.65
N ILE A 186 -0.33 -20.38 -7.68
CA ILE A 186 -1.01 -19.40 -6.82
C ILE A 186 -0.38 -18.04 -7.02
N GLY A 187 -1.21 -17.04 -7.34
CA GLY A 187 -0.86 -15.62 -7.32
C GLY A 187 -1.24 -14.99 -6.00
N VAL A 188 -0.40 -14.09 -5.49
CA VAL A 188 -0.65 -13.30 -4.29
C VAL A 188 -0.43 -11.83 -4.61
N PHE A 189 -1.50 -11.05 -4.61
CA PHE A 189 -1.44 -9.59 -4.61
C PHE A 189 -1.24 -9.10 -3.19
N MET A 190 -0.39 -8.11 -3.02
CA MET A 190 -0.03 -7.57 -1.71
C MET A 190 0.00 -6.05 -1.72
N ILE A 191 -0.65 -5.43 -0.75
CA ILE A 191 -0.53 -4.00 -0.47
C ILE A 191 0.17 -3.83 0.87
N THR A 192 1.30 -3.14 0.86
CA THR A 192 2.00 -2.73 2.09
C THR A 192 1.67 -1.28 2.40
N LYS A 193 1.23 -0.99 3.62
CA LYS A 193 0.82 0.34 4.06
C LYS A 193 1.60 0.78 5.29
N VAL A 194 1.91 2.08 5.36
CA VAL A 194 2.38 2.76 6.57
C VAL A 194 1.20 3.55 7.12
N VAL A 195 0.74 3.22 8.31
CA VAL A 195 -0.42 3.84 8.94
C VAL A 195 -0.07 4.45 10.29
N GLY A 196 -0.78 5.53 10.63
CA GLY A 196 -0.66 6.17 11.94
C GLY A 196 -2.01 6.73 12.38
N LYS A 197 -2.31 6.67 13.68
CA LYS A 197 -3.59 7.17 14.22
C LYS A 197 -3.61 8.70 14.25
N VAL A 198 -4.64 9.26 13.64
CA VAL A 198 -4.87 10.72 13.64
C VAL A 198 -6.34 11.05 13.86
N GLN A 199 -6.59 12.29 14.26
CA GLN A 199 -7.93 12.86 14.25
C GLN A 199 -8.12 13.61 12.92
N LEU A 200 -9.14 13.24 12.19
CA LEU A 200 -9.48 13.89 10.92
C LEU A 200 -10.92 14.40 10.95
N LEU A 201 -11.09 15.57 10.36
CA LEU A 201 -12.38 16.07 9.96
C LEU A 201 -12.57 15.70 8.48
N VAL A 202 -13.44 14.73 8.17
CA VAL A 202 -13.54 14.16 6.82
C VAL A 202 -14.90 14.40 6.20
N PRO A 203 -14.96 14.95 4.99
CA PRO A 203 -16.05 14.66 4.07
C PRO A 203 -15.85 13.24 3.49
N GLU A 204 -16.93 12.48 3.36
CA GLU A 204 -16.87 11.14 2.78
C GLU A 204 -16.89 11.23 1.24
N TYR A 205 -15.75 10.92 0.58
CA TYR A 205 -15.62 10.98 -0.89
C TYR A 205 -15.48 9.60 -1.55
N GLY A 206 -15.51 8.51 -0.79
CA GLY A 206 -15.35 7.18 -1.33
C GLY A 206 -14.07 6.46 -0.91
N PHE A 207 -13.76 5.36 -1.57
CA PHE A 207 -12.57 4.56 -1.30
C PHE A 207 -11.31 5.17 -1.91
N CYS A 208 -10.16 4.84 -1.31
CA CYS A 208 -8.88 5.24 -1.87
C CYS A 208 -8.63 4.54 -3.21
N PRO A 209 -7.97 5.21 -4.17
CA PRO A 209 -7.53 4.57 -5.40
C PRO A 209 -6.50 3.47 -5.11
N THR A 210 -6.36 2.55 -6.06
CA THR A 210 -5.29 1.54 -6.02
C THR A 210 -3.93 2.22 -5.89
N PRO A 211 -3.05 1.75 -4.98
CA PRO A 211 -1.74 2.34 -4.79
C PRO A 211 -0.80 2.08 -5.98
N ALA A 212 0.21 2.93 -6.11
CA ALA A 212 1.30 2.69 -7.05
C ALA A 212 2.15 1.47 -6.63
N GLU A 213 2.91 0.94 -7.57
CA GLU A 213 3.83 -0.16 -7.31
C GLU A 213 4.94 0.24 -6.33
N CYS A 214 5.43 -0.73 -5.57
CA CYS A 214 6.53 -0.49 -4.63
C CYS A 214 7.86 -0.35 -5.38
N GLU A 215 8.77 0.46 -4.83
CA GLU A 215 10.17 0.45 -5.24
C GLU A 215 10.85 -0.79 -4.63
N ASP A 216 11.16 -1.79 -5.47
CA ASP A 216 11.79 -3.05 -5.06
C ASP A 216 13.31 -3.02 -5.28
N PHE A 217 14.06 -3.70 -4.38
CA PHE A 217 15.50 -3.89 -4.53
C PHE A 217 15.87 -5.19 -5.28
N GLN A 218 14.90 -6.04 -5.58
CA GLN A 218 15.13 -7.29 -6.29
C GLN A 218 14.08 -7.47 -7.39
N GLN A 219 14.57 -7.54 -8.63
CA GLN A 219 13.79 -7.99 -9.78
C GLN A 219 14.26 -9.40 -10.14
N ASN A 220 13.43 -10.39 -9.92
CA ASN A 220 13.53 -11.70 -10.57
C ASN A 220 12.09 -12.20 -10.76
N GLY A 221 11.51 -11.84 -11.88
CA GLY A 221 10.19 -12.29 -12.28
C GLY A 221 10.25 -13.71 -12.87
N ILE A 222 9.38 -14.58 -12.36
CA ILE A 222 9.18 -15.94 -12.90
C ILE A 222 7.81 -16.06 -13.57
N CYS A 223 6.89 -15.09 -13.33
CA CYS A 223 5.51 -15.15 -13.81
C CYS A 223 5.15 -13.88 -14.60
N ASP A 224 5.71 -13.73 -15.78
CA ASP A 224 5.56 -12.53 -16.64
C ASP A 224 4.08 -12.18 -16.92
N GLU A 225 3.22 -13.17 -17.17
CA GLU A 225 1.78 -12.95 -17.43
C GLU A 225 1.06 -12.39 -16.18
N PHE A 226 1.44 -12.84 -14.98
CA PHE A 226 0.85 -12.35 -13.73
C PHE A 226 1.35 -10.94 -13.39
N GLU A 227 2.58 -10.60 -13.72
CA GLU A 227 3.11 -9.24 -13.53
C GLU A 227 2.40 -8.22 -14.42
N MET A 228 1.92 -8.64 -15.60
CA MET A 228 1.15 -7.81 -16.53
C MET A 228 -0.36 -7.76 -16.20
N ALA A 229 -0.84 -8.61 -15.28
CA ALA A 229 -2.25 -8.63 -14.90
C ALA A 229 -2.66 -7.32 -14.23
N GLU A 230 -3.88 -6.85 -14.53
CA GLU A 230 -4.44 -5.68 -13.86
C GLU A 230 -4.58 -5.97 -12.35
N PHE A 231 -4.20 -5.00 -11.52
CA PHE A 231 -4.28 -5.14 -10.07
C PHE A 231 -5.76 -5.14 -9.64
N PRO A 232 -6.24 -6.17 -8.93
CA PRO A 232 -7.65 -6.29 -8.61
C PRO A 232 -8.12 -5.24 -7.61
N ASP A 233 -9.42 -4.95 -7.62
CA ASP A 233 -10.05 -4.11 -6.62
C ASP A 233 -10.02 -4.77 -5.25
N PHE A 234 -9.31 -4.17 -4.28
CA PHE A 234 -9.22 -4.65 -2.89
C PHE A 234 -10.44 -4.29 -2.05
N PHE A 235 -11.24 -3.34 -2.50
CA PHE A 235 -12.38 -2.83 -1.76
C PHE A 235 -13.69 -3.14 -2.48
N PRO A 236 -14.79 -3.41 -1.74
CA PRO A 236 -16.10 -3.61 -2.35
C PRO A 236 -16.51 -2.42 -3.19
N ALA A 237 -17.13 -2.67 -4.34
CA ALA A 237 -17.65 -1.63 -5.20
C ALA A 237 -18.64 -0.74 -4.43
N GLN A 238 -18.47 0.57 -4.51
CA GLN A 238 -19.44 1.50 -3.93
C GLN A 238 -20.71 1.52 -4.77
N LEU A 239 -21.86 1.57 -4.10
CA LEU A 239 -23.09 1.95 -4.75
C LEU A 239 -22.92 3.35 -5.32
N LYS A 240 -22.94 3.49 -6.65
CA LYS A 240 -22.99 4.81 -7.29
C LYS A 240 -24.26 5.48 -6.83
N CYS A 241 -24.19 6.39 -5.86
CA CYS A 241 -25.29 7.24 -5.50
C CYS A 241 -25.73 7.97 -6.78
N LYS A 242 -26.97 7.75 -7.22
CA LYS A 242 -27.56 8.61 -8.23
C LYS A 242 -27.46 10.06 -7.71
N PRO A 243 -27.14 11.03 -8.57
CA PRO A 243 -27.06 12.43 -8.13
C PRO A 243 -28.34 12.78 -7.38
N PRO A 244 -28.27 13.56 -6.28
CA PRO A 244 -29.40 13.85 -5.43
C PRO A 244 -30.57 14.40 -6.28
N CYS A 245 -31.75 13.86 -6.05
CA CYS A 245 -32.97 14.36 -6.66
C CYS A 245 -33.01 15.89 -6.51
N LYS A 246 -33.29 16.62 -7.59
CA LYS A 246 -33.39 18.07 -7.58
C LYS A 246 -34.24 18.50 -6.37
N PRO A 247 -33.79 19.50 -5.58
CA PRO A 247 -34.56 19.98 -4.45
C PRO A 247 -35.96 20.43 -4.93
N PRO A 248 -37.01 20.20 -4.13
CA PRO A 248 -38.34 20.61 -4.49
C PRO A 248 -38.35 22.12 -4.72
N LYS A 249 -38.90 22.55 -5.89
CA LYS A 249 -39.10 23.98 -6.17
C LYS A 249 -40.11 24.49 -5.17
N TYR A 250 -39.69 25.22 -4.15
CA TYR A 250 -40.61 25.99 -3.32
C TYR A 250 -41.20 27.10 -4.19
N GLY A 251 -42.46 26.93 -4.52
CA GLY A 251 -43.26 28.00 -5.19
C GLY A 251 -43.30 29.23 -4.28
N LYS A 252 -42.87 30.36 -4.80
CA LYS A 252 -43.14 31.66 -4.19
C LYS A 252 -44.68 31.87 -4.21
N LYS A 253 -45.27 32.02 -3.02
CA LYS A 253 -46.54 32.67 -2.83
C LYS A 253 -46.29 34.15 -2.56
#